data_a36ba5ddebf40d050775d6138537d8e5
#
_entry.id   a36ba5ddebf40d050775d6138537d8e5
#
_cell.length_a   1.000
_cell.length_b   1.000
_cell.length_c   1.000
_cell.angle_alpha   90.00
_cell.angle_beta   90.00
_cell.angle_gamma   90.00
#
_symmetry.space_group_name_H-M   'P 1'
#
loop_
_entity.id
_entity.type
_entity.pdbx_description
1 polymer ?
#
loop_
_entity_poly.entity_id
_entity_poly.type
_entity_poly.pdbx_seq_one_letter_code
_entity_poly.pdbx_strand_id
1 'polypeptide(L)'
;METASKTSNGPKKSFPLTHQSTLKALAAVVRNPLDALPHEIFTEPLVFTKMAGEVKVYLADPVLIHEALVKNADCLWKGDQVQRTLGPALGQGLLTGDGAHWKWQRQSVAGAFRHEKLFEMQPAMIAAAQRTRDRWLRERRSTLDVGHEMMRTTFDIIVETMMSGGNGIDVDRVEAGISDFLGPTGWSFALGLLHAPEWVPYPGRRKADEAVTFLRTSLLGVIEKRRRTPDERHDLVNLLLSASDPETGRKMTDDEVVDNLMTFITAGHETTALGLAWTFDLLARHPDIESKVLTEIDTVTEGRSITAEDVSKLTYTRQVFSEAMRLYPPAPIITRTALQDFKLGEYLIPAGTVIIVPIYAVHHHASIWSDPEAFDPDRFNAAAAKARHRYAYMPFGAGPRVCIGNAFAVMEAVAILAVILQKVRLATTEHQAPKPIMKVTLRPNKALRMKQVLR
;
A
#
# COMPACT_ATOMS: atom_id res chain seq x y z
N MET A 1 -50.53 27.84 21.32
CA MET A 1 -50.27 27.53 19.89
C MET A 1 -48.89 28.07 19.57
N GLU A 2 -47.85 27.25 19.81
CA GLU A 2 -46.45 27.57 19.51
C GLU A 2 -46.10 26.85 18.23
N THR A 3 -45.89 27.59 17.17
CA THR A 3 -45.47 27.10 15.88
C THR A 3 -43.98 26.82 15.94
N ALA A 4 -43.61 25.53 16.14
CA ALA A 4 -42.26 25.07 15.98
C ALA A 4 -41.81 25.19 14.51
N SER A 5 -40.97 26.17 14.22
CA SER A 5 -40.29 26.36 12.96
C SER A 5 -39.35 25.16 12.75
N LYS A 6 -39.76 24.21 11.92
CA LYS A 6 -38.86 23.18 11.36
C LYS A 6 -37.92 23.86 10.36
N THR A 7 -36.72 24.26 10.80
CA THR A 7 -35.64 24.59 9.89
C THR A 7 -35.25 23.30 9.13
N SER A 8 -35.60 23.22 7.87
CA SER A 8 -35.15 22.20 6.95
C SER A 8 -33.65 22.43 6.67
N ASN A 9 -32.78 21.82 7.44
CA ASN A 9 -31.35 21.78 7.15
C ASN A 9 -31.11 20.87 5.94
N GLY A 10 -31.35 21.34 4.74
CA GLY A 10 -30.89 20.75 3.53
C GLY A 10 -29.33 20.79 3.49
N PRO A 11 -28.66 19.90 2.69
CA PRO A 11 -27.23 19.88 2.61
C PRO A 11 -26.68 21.23 2.14
N LYS A 12 -25.58 21.70 2.75
CA LYS A 12 -24.91 22.95 2.40
C LYS A 12 -24.26 22.84 1.02
N LYS A 13 -24.46 23.81 0.14
CA LYS A 13 -23.79 23.92 -1.17
C LYS A 13 -22.51 24.77 -1.13
N SER A 14 -22.30 25.57 -0.07
CA SER A 14 -21.11 26.40 0.09
C SER A 14 -20.09 25.71 1.00
N PHE A 15 -18.83 25.71 0.58
CA PHE A 15 -17.71 25.13 1.32
C PHE A 15 -16.87 26.21 1.99
N PRO A 16 -16.38 26.02 3.22
CA PRO A 16 -15.35 26.87 3.83
C PRO A 16 -14.02 26.59 3.13
N LEU A 17 -13.73 27.33 2.05
CA LEU A 17 -12.55 27.09 1.21
C LEU A 17 -11.29 27.69 1.84
N THR A 18 -10.26 26.87 2.01
CA THR A 18 -8.91 27.33 2.27
C THR A 18 -8.19 27.52 0.93
N HIS A 19 -7.59 28.70 0.71
CA HIS A 19 -6.87 29.00 -0.51
C HIS A 19 -5.43 28.53 -0.42
N GLN A 20 -5.04 27.56 -1.25
CA GLN A 20 -3.64 27.14 -1.43
C GLN A 20 -3.04 27.83 -2.68
N SER A 21 -1.82 28.36 -2.54
CA SER A 21 -1.07 28.84 -3.70
C SER A 21 -0.75 27.65 -4.63
N THR A 22 -1.27 27.69 -5.85
CA THR A 22 -1.07 26.63 -6.85
C THR A 22 0.41 26.37 -7.12
N LEU A 23 1.24 27.40 -7.22
CA LEU A 23 2.69 27.25 -7.45
C LEU A 23 3.40 26.56 -6.29
N LYS A 24 3.07 26.93 -5.04
CA LYS A 24 3.65 26.28 -3.85
C LYS A 24 3.22 24.83 -3.76
N ALA A 25 1.94 24.55 -4.01
CA ALA A 25 1.40 23.19 -4.01
C ALA A 25 2.06 22.30 -5.09
N LEU A 26 2.25 22.81 -6.33
CA LEU A 26 2.94 22.08 -7.39
C LEU A 26 4.41 21.79 -7.03
N ALA A 27 5.14 22.76 -6.49
CA ALA A 27 6.51 22.55 -6.06
C ALA A 27 6.60 21.50 -4.93
N ALA A 28 5.66 21.53 -3.99
CA ALA A 28 5.55 20.53 -2.93
C ALA A 28 5.25 19.14 -3.50
N VAL A 29 4.29 19.01 -4.42
CA VAL A 29 3.93 17.74 -5.05
C VAL A 29 5.10 17.09 -5.79
N VAL A 30 5.93 17.88 -6.50
CA VAL A 30 7.12 17.36 -7.21
C VAL A 30 8.19 16.88 -6.22
N ARG A 31 8.38 17.62 -5.12
CA ARG A 31 9.40 17.31 -4.12
C ARG A 31 8.96 16.20 -3.16
N ASN A 32 7.82 16.38 -2.52
CA ASN A 32 7.21 15.46 -1.57
C ASN A 32 5.70 15.77 -1.46
N PRO A 33 4.81 14.97 -2.07
CA PRO A 33 3.37 15.22 -2.04
C PRO A 33 2.75 15.34 -0.64
N LEU A 34 3.39 14.79 0.41
CA LEU A 34 2.93 14.98 1.79
C LEU A 34 3.00 16.46 2.22
N ASP A 35 3.98 17.21 1.71
CA ASP A 35 4.15 18.64 2.03
C ASP A 35 3.06 19.51 1.35
N ALA A 36 2.28 18.93 0.44
CA ALA A 36 1.13 19.58 -0.19
C ALA A 36 -0.19 19.39 0.57
N LEU A 37 -0.22 18.54 1.60
CA LEU A 37 -1.39 18.37 2.45
C LEU A 37 -1.66 19.67 3.24
N PRO A 38 -2.93 20.12 3.35
CA PRO A 38 -3.28 21.23 4.24
C PRO A 38 -2.89 20.89 5.68
N HIS A 39 -2.27 21.80 6.41
CA HIS A 39 -1.89 21.55 7.79
C HIS A 39 -3.09 21.26 8.70
N GLU A 40 -4.21 21.88 8.40
CA GLU A 40 -5.46 21.74 9.14
C GLU A 40 -5.96 20.29 9.16
N ILE A 41 -5.62 19.48 8.13
CA ILE A 41 -6.11 18.08 8.05
C ILE A 41 -5.56 17.15 9.14
N PHE A 42 -4.57 17.59 9.89
CA PHE A 42 -4.03 16.85 11.04
C PHE A 42 -4.82 17.08 12.34
N THR A 43 -5.74 18.07 12.34
CA THR A 43 -6.55 18.44 13.49
C THR A 43 -8.03 18.59 13.17
N GLU A 44 -8.37 18.89 11.90
CA GLU A 44 -9.74 19.10 11.45
C GLU A 44 -10.30 17.84 10.76
N PRO A 45 -11.59 17.52 10.99
CA PRO A 45 -12.23 16.32 10.43
C PRO A 45 -12.35 16.34 8.92
N LEU A 46 -12.39 17.55 8.34
CA LEU A 46 -12.69 17.80 6.94
C LEU A 46 -12.12 19.15 6.51
N VAL A 47 -11.41 19.19 5.39
CA VAL A 47 -10.86 20.42 4.81
C VAL A 47 -11.24 20.54 3.34
N PHE A 48 -11.76 21.69 2.94
CA PHE A 48 -12.01 22.01 1.53
C PHE A 48 -10.95 22.97 1.03
N THR A 49 -10.35 22.63 -0.12
CA THR A 49 -9.40 23.53 -0.78
C THR A 49 -9.81 23.79 -2.21
N LYS A 50 -9.34 24.92 -2.76
CA LYS A 50 -9.44 25.20 -4.20
C LYS A 50 -8.04 25.31 -4.77
N MET A 51 -7.70 24.45 -5.73
CA MET A 51 -6.42 24.43 -6.41
C MET A 51 -6.62 24.25 -7.92
N ALA A 52 -5.97 25.10 -8.72
CA ALA A 52 -6.11 25.09 -10.19
C ALA A 52 -7.57 25.16 -10.69
N GLY A 53 -8.45 25.85 -9.96
CA GLY A 53 -9.87 25.97 -10.29
C GLY A 53 -10.78 24.86 -9.73
N GLU A 54 -10.20 23.72 -9.32
CA GLU A 54 -10.95 22.57 -8.80
C GLU A 54 -11.10 22.60 -7.29
N VAL A 55 -12.27 22.16 -6.82
CA VAL A 55 -12.52 21.92 -5.39
C VAL A 55 -12.03 20.53 -5.02
N LYS A 56 -11.24 20.46 -3.95
CA LYS A 56 -10.75 19.21 -3.36
C LYS A 56 -11.23 19.09 -1.93
N VAL A 57 -11.64 17.89 -1.56
CA VAL A 57 -12.15 17.55 -0.24
C VAL A 57 -11.20 16.60 0.44
N TYR A 58 -10.59 17.01 1.53
CA TYR A 58 -9.73 16.17 2.36
C TYR A 58 -10.53 15.64 3.53
N LEU A 59 -10.51 14.33 3.77
CA LEU A 59 -11.26 13.67 4.84
C LEU A 59 -10.30 13.04 5.85
N ALA A 60 -10.41 13.45 7.12
CA ALA A 60 -9.70 12.80 8.24
C ALA A 60 -10.65 12.17 9.26
N ASP A 61 -11.91 12.58 9.32
CA ASP A 61 -12.89 11.99 10.23
C ASP A 61 -13.27 10.57 9.80
N PRO A 62 -13.13 9.54 10.68
CA PRO A 62 -13.43 8.16 10.36
C PRO A 62 -14.89 7.88 9.97
N VAL A 63 -15.85 8.67 10.46
CA VAL A 63 -17.28 8.54 10.13
C VAL A 63 -17.52 9.03 8.71
N LEU A 64 -16.97 10.19 8.34
CA LEU A 64 -17.07 10.74 6.98
C LEU A 64 -16.33 9.87 5.97
N ILE A 65 -15.17 9.29 6.35
CA ILE A 65 -14.45 8.31 5.52
C ILE A 65 -15.31 7.08 5.25
N HIS A 66 -15.99 6.55 6.27
CA HIS A 66 -16.96 5.46 6.09
C HIS A 66 -18.10 5.86 5.17
N GLU A 67 -18.65 7.05 5.37
CA GLU A 67 -19.74 7.56 4.53
C GLU A 67 -19.33 7.68 3.05
N ALA A 68 -18.13 8.22 2.79
CA ALA A 68 -17.61 8.36 1.42
C ALA A 68 -17.24 7.02 0.79
N LEU A 69 -16.34 6.26 1.43
CA LEU A 69 -15.70 5.10 0.79
C LEU A 69 -16.51 3.80 0.88
N VAL A 70 -17.55 3.75 1.71
CA VAL A 70 -18.39 2.55 1.90
C VAL A 70 -19.82 2.82 1.47
N LYS A 71 -20.52 3.79 2.10
CA LYS A 71 -21.93 4.05 1.82
C LYS A 71 -22.15 4.64 0.42
N ASN A 72 -21.25 5.53 0.00
CA ASN A 72 -21.30 6.20 -1.30
C ASN A 72 -20.25 5.67 -2.29
N ALA A 73 -19.76 4.43 -2.10
CA ALA A 73 -18.71 3.85 -2.93
C ALA A 73 -19.06 3.81 -4.42
N ASP A 74 -20.34 3.59 -4.76
CA ASP A 74 -20.82 3.53 -6.14
C ASP A 74 -20.93 4.94 -6.79
N CYS A 75 -20.88 6.00 -6.00
CA CYS A 75 -20.79 7.39 -6.49
C CYS A 75 -19.35 7.81 -6.82
N LEU A 76 -18.38 6.93 -6.60
CA LEU A 76 -16.95 7.26 -6.65
C LEU A 76 -16.19 6.35 -7.61
N TRP A 77 -15.21 6.91 -8.30
CA TRP A 77 -14.26 6.18 -9.14
C TRP A 77 -12.81 6.60 -8.85
N LYS A 78 -11.84 5.91 -9.46
CA LYS A 78 -10.40 6.17 -9.23
C LYS A 78 -9.94 7.57 -9.68
N GLY A 79 -10.57 8.12 -10.72
CA GLY A 79 -10.23 9.41 -11.30
C GLY A 79 -9.13 9.34 -12.36
N ASP A 80 -9.14 10.33 -13.25
CA ASP A 80 -8.19 10.43 -14.38
C ASP A 80 -6.74 10.48 -13.93
N GLN A 81 -6.49 11.08 -12.77
CA GLN A 81 -5.13 11.24 -12.24
C GLN A 81 -4.46 9.89 -11.94
N VAL A 82 -5.21 8.91 -11.41
CA VAL A 82 -4.70 7.55 -11.15
C VAL A 82 -4.43 6.84 -12.47
N GLN A 83 -5.36 6.96 -13.45
CA GLN A 83 -5.19 6.38 -14.78
C GLN A 83 -3.97 6.97 -15.48
N ARG A 84 -3.81 8.28 -15.48
CA ARG A 84 -2.67 8.97 -16.08
C ARG A 84 -1.32 8.53 -15.47
N THR A 85 -1.27 8.34 -14.15
CA THR A 85 -0.01 8.06 -13.44
C THR A 85 0.36 6.58 -13.47
N LEU A 86 -0.61 5.69 -13.26
CA LEU A 86 -0.37 4.25 -13.12
C LEU A 86 -0.83 3.43 -14.33
N GLY A 87 -1.78 3.96 -15.14
CA GLY A 87 -2.33 3.30 -16.31
C GLY A 87 -1.28 2.83 -17.33
N PRO A 88 -0.24 3.63 -17.66
CA PRO A 88 0.79 3.19 -18.60
C PRO A 88 1.44 1.84 -18.25
N ALA A 89 1.63 1.54 -16.96
CA ALA A 89 2.19 0.26 -16.53
C ALA A 89 1.13 -0.79 -16.19
N LEU A 90 0.07 -0.39 -15.46
CA LEU A 90 -0.89 -1.31 -14.86
C LEU A 90 -2.15 -1.53 -15.73
N GLY A 91 -2.27 -0.83 -16.85
CA GLY A 91 -3.41 -0.92 -17.77
C GLY A 91 -4.75 -0.77 -17.05
N GLN A 92 -5.65 -1.72 -17.25
CA GLN A 92 -6.95 -1.84 -16.60
C GLN A 92 -6.96 -2.93 -15.50
N GLY A 93 -5.81 -3.20 -14.89
CA GLY A 93 -5.68 -4.19 -13.82
C GLY A 93 -6.46 -3.84 -12.55
N LEU A 94 -6.38 -4.69 -11.54
CA LEU A 94 -7.19 -4.59 -10.32
C LEU A 94 -7.00 -3.26 -9.55
N LEU A 95 -5.83 -2.62 -9.65
CA LEU A 95 -5.57 -1.35 -8.99
C LEU A 95 -6.17 -0.16 -9.75
N THR A 96 -6.14 -0.16 -11.07
CA THR A 96 -6.53 0.97 -11.94
C THR A 96 -7.93 0.82 -12.51
N GLY A 97 -8.39 -0.39 -12.80
CA GLY A 97 -9.70 -0.68 -13.37
C GLY A 97 -10.88 -0.18 -12.54
N ASP A 98 -12.03 0.08 -13.18
CA ASP A 98 -13.26 0.53 -12.55
C ASP A 98 -14.51 -0.21 -13.08
N GLY A 99 -15.66 0.05 -12.47
CA GLY A 99 -16.97 -0.45 -12.91
C GLY A 99 -17.11 -1.98 -12.81
N ALA A 100 -17.90 -2.54 -13.74
CA ALA A 100 -18.21 -3.97 -13.79
C ALA A 100 -16.96 -4.82 -14.06
N HIS A 101 -16.07 -4.32 -14.94
CA HIS A 101 -14.81 -5.00 -15.27
C HIS A 101 -13.94 -5.21 -14.03
N TRP A 102 -13.77 -4.17 -13.20
CA TRP A 102 -13.06 -4.29 -11.93
C TRP A 102 -13.74 -5.27 -10.96
N LYS A 103 -15.09 -5.24 -10.86
CA LYS A 103 -15.84 -6.16 -9.97
C LYS A 103 -15.57 -7.61 -10.36
N TRP A 104 -15.64 -7.92 -11.64
CA TRP A 104 -15.33 -9.23 -12.17
C TRP A 104 -13.88 -9.66 -11.90
N GLN A 105 -12.90 -8.82 -12.23
CA GLN A 105 -11.48 -9.13 -11.94
C GLN A 105 -11.27 -9.43 -10.45
N ARG A 106 -11.83 -8.57 -9.57
CA ARG A 106 -11.69 -8.77 -8.13
C ARG A 106 -12.31 -10.08 -7.66
N GLN A 107 -13.47 -10.46 -8.16
CA GLN A 107 -14.12 -11.72 -7.85
C GLN A 107 -13.28 -12.91 -8.32
N SER A 108 -12.73 -12.83 -9.52
CA SER A 108 -11.89 -13.88 -10.13
C SER A 108 -10.67 -14.21 -9.29
N VAL A 109 -10.02 -13.20 -8.69
CA VAL A 109 -8.78 -13.41 -7.91
C VAL A 109 -9.02 -13.61 -6.42
N ALA A 110 -10.23 -13.31 -5.91
CA ALA A 110 -10.52 -13.37 -4.46
C ALA A 110 -10.25 -14.74 -3.83
N GLY A 111 -10.40 -15.80 -4.62
CA GLY A 111 -10.15 -17.17 -4.16
C GLY A 111 -8.72 -17.43 -3.72
N ALA A 112 -7.72 -16.78 -4.35
CA ALA A 112 -6.30 -16.91 -4.01
C ALA A 112 -5.95 -16.28 -2.64
N PHE A 113 -6.79 -15.36 -2.15
CA PHE A 113 -6.56 -14.64 -0.90
C PHE A 113 -7.43 -15.13 0.27
N ARG A 114 -8.04 -16.31 0.13
CA ARG A 114 -8.74 -16.96 1.25
C ARG A 114 -7.73 -17.46 2.28
N HIS A 115 -8.16 -17.47 3.55
CA HIS A 115 -7.28 -17.78 4.68
C HIS A 115 -6.56 -19.13 4.52
N GLU A 116 -7.27 -20.17 4.06
CA GLU A 116 -6.71 -21.50 3.86
C GLU A 116 -5.57 -21.46 2.82
N LYS A 117 -5.79 -20.74 1.70
CA LYS A 117 -4.78 -20.60 0.64
C LYS A 117 -3.56 -19.78 1.09
N LEU A 118 -3.80 -18.73 1.88
CA LEU A 118 -2.69 -17.95 2.47
C LEU A 118 -1.88 -18.81 3.45
N PHE A 119 -2.53 -19.68 4.22
CA PHE A 119 -1.84 -20.59 5.13
C PHE A 119 -0.95 -21.57 4.38
N GLU A 120 -1.42 -22.11 3.23
CA GLU A 120 -0.63 -22.98 2.35
C GLU A 120 0.64 -22.27 1.79
N MET A 121 0.64 -20.91 1.68
CA MET A 121 1.77 -20.12 1.19
C MET A 121 2.81 -19.80 2.28
N GLN A 122 2.47 -19.91 3.56
CA GLN A 122 3.37 -19.55 4.66
C GLN A 122 4.74 -20.28 4.65
N PRO A 123 4.82 -21.57 4.34
CA PRO A 123 6.13 -22.24 4.26
C PRO A 123 7.07 -21.61 3.23
N ALA A 124 6.55 -21.12 2.09
CA ALA A 124 7.33 -20.41 1.09
C ALA A 124 7.81 -19.05 1.60
N MET A 125 6.95 -18.29 2.32
CA MET A 125 7.31 -17.02 2.96
C MET A 125 8.43 -17.21 3.98
N ILE A 126 8.32 -18.22 4.84
CA ILE A 126 9.35 -18.58 5.84
C ILE A 126 10.65 -18.97 5.16
N ALA A 127 10.61 -19.81 4.12
CA ALA A 127 11.79 -20.25 3.39
C ALA A 127 12.53 -19.08 2.71
N ALA A 128 11.81 -18.13 2.11
CA ALA A 128 12.40 -16.94 1.52
C ALA A 128 13.07 -16.04 2.59
N ALA A 129 12.42 -15.84 3.72
CA ALA A 129 12.99 -15.11 4.84
C ALA A 129 14.25 -15.80 5.42
N GLN A 130 14.24 -17.14 5.49
CA GLN A 130 15.40 -17.93 5.89
C GLN A 130 16.56 -17.77 4.91
N ARG A 131 16.31 -17.82 3.60
CA ARG A 131 17.35 -17.57 2.57
C ARG A 131 17.99 -16.20 2.74
N THR A 132 17.20 -15.16 3.00
CA THR A 132 17.68 -13.81 3.27
C THR A 132 18.53 -13.76 4.53
N ARG A 133 18.04 -14.28 5.66
CA ARG A 133 18.78 -14.37 6.91
C ARG A 133 20.10 -15.11 6.75
N ASP A 134 20.08 -16.28 6.12
CA ASP A 134 21.25 -17.14 5.98
C ASP A 134 22.29 -16.54 5.02
N ARG A 135 21.84 -15.78 4.01
CA ARG A 135 22.71 -14.97 3.18
C ARG A 135 23.41 -13.90 4.00
N TRP A 136 22.69 -13.15 4.84
CA TRP A 136 23.27 -12.13 5.72
C TRP A 136 24.31 -12.72 6.68
N LEU A 137 24.02 -13.88 7.26
CA LEU A 137 24.95 -14.58 8.17
C LEU A 137 26.24 -15.05 7.47
N ARG A 138 26.15 -15.48 6.20
CA ARG A 138 27.30 -15.90 5.40
C ARG A 138 28.15 -14.73 4.94
N GLU A 139 27.52 -13.69 4.42
CA GLU A 139 28.20 -12.54 3.83
C GLU A 139 28.84 -11.64 4.88
N ARG A 140 28.35 -11.65 6.11
CA ARG A 140 28.87 -10.86 7.25
C ARG A 140 29.14 -9.40 6.90
N ARG A 141 28.28 -8.79 6.12
CA ARG A 141 28.39 -7.38 5.75
C ARG A 141 28.36 -6.52 6.99
N SER A 142 29.23 -5.52 7.05
CA SER A 142 29.25 -4.56 8.17
C SER A 142 27.95 -3.75 8.27
N THR A 143 27.33 -3.48 7.13
CA THR A 143 26.04 -2.77 7.00
C THR A 143 25.20 -3.36 5.89
N LEU A 144 23.88 -3.33 6.07
CA LEU A 144 22.87 -3.71 5.08
C LEU A 144 22.02 -2.50 4.74
N ASP A 145 21.60 -2.38 3.48
CA ASP A 145 20.44 -1.55 3.10
C ASP A 145 19.19 -2.37 3.31
N VAL A 146 18.52 -2.15 4.45
CA VAL A 146 17.35 -2.93 4.85
C VAL A 146 16.18 -2.75 3.89
N GLY A 147 16.02 -1.56 3.30
CA GLY A 147 14.99 -1.31 2.29
C GLY A 147 15.17 -2.22 1.07
N HIS A 148 16.38 -2.27 0.52
CA HIS A 148 16.72 -3.13 -0.63
C HIS A 148 16.59 -4.62 -0.28
N GLU A 149 17.07 -5.05 0.89
CA GLU A 149 16.97 -6.44 1.33
C GLU A 149 15.50 -6.90 1.49
N MET A 150 14.64 -6.04 2.02
CA MET A 150 13.21 -6.34 2.15
C MET A 150 12.51 -6.35 0.78
N MET A 151 12.84 -5.43 -0.13
CA MET A 151 12.33 -5.45 -1.51
C MET A 151 12.61 -6.79 -2.18
N ARG A 152 13.85 -7.26 -2.10
CA ARG A 152 14.24 -8.55 -2.66
C ARG A 152 13.50 -9.73 -2.00
N THR A 153 13.40 -9.72 -0.67
CA THR A 153 12.74 -10.82 0.06
C THR A 153 11.26 -10.92 -0.28
N THR A 154 10.52 -9.79 -0.30
CA THR A 154 9.10 -9.76 -0.63
C THR A 154 8.85 -10.05 -2.10
N PHE A 155 9.77 -9.66 -2.99
CA PHE A 155 9.69 -10.03 -4.40
C PHE A 155 9.85 -11.55 -4.60
N ASP A 156 10.85 -12.16 -3.96
CA ASP A 156 11.03 -13.62 -3.98
C ASP A 156 9.78 -14.35 -3.51
N ILE A 157 9.14 -13.86 -2.43
CA ILE A 157 7.89 -14.43 -1.91
C ILE A 157 6.75 -14.34 -2.93
N ILE A 158 6.56 -13.19 -3.58
CA ILE A 158 5.51 -13.02 -4.59
C ILE A 158 5.74 -13.96 -5.77
N VAL A 159 6.97 -14.03 -6.28
CA VAL A 159 7.30 -14.92 -7.38
C VAL A 159 7.07 -16.39 -7.02
N GLU A 160 7.46 -16.81 -5.82
CA GLU A 160 7.25 -18.19 -5.38
C GLU A 160 5.78 -18.54 -5.10
N THR A 161 5.05 -17.65 -4.45
CA THR A 161 3.68 -17.93 -4.01
C THR A 161 2.63 -17.66 -5.08
N MET A 162 2.80 -16.59 -5.86
CA MET A 162 1.80 -16.14 -6.83
C MET A 162 2.09 -16.58 -8.27
N MET A 163 3.36 -16.91 -8.58
CA MET A 163 3.81 -17.28 -9.93
C MET A 163 4.52 -18.62 -9.99
N SER A 164 4.48 -19.40 -8.89
CA SER A 164 5.08 -20.73 -8.75
C SER A 164 6.55 -20.80 -9.16
N GLY A 165 7.33 -19.81 -8.69
CA GLY A 165 8.78 -19.80 -8.88
C GLY A 165 9.26 -19.20 -10.19
N GLY A 166 8.40 -18.57 -10.99
CA GLY A 166 8.71 -17.65 -12.12
C GLY A 166 9.99 -17.96 -12.92
N ASN A 167 10.21 -19.23 -13.30
CA ASN A 167 11.44 -19.67 -13.95
C ASN A 167 11.82 -18.80 -15.16
N GLY A 168 12.87 -17.98 -15.01
CA GLY A 168 13.39 -17.10 -16.04
C GLY A 168 13.13 -15.62 -15.82
N ILE A 169 12.52 -15.22 -14.70
CA ILE A 169 12.39 -13.79 -14.33
C ILE A 169 13.70 -13.34 -13.65
N ASP A 170 14.34 -12.34 -14.23
CA ASP A 170 15.47 -11.65 -13.62
C ASP A 170 14.95 -10.69 -12.54
N VAL A 171 15.04 -11.12 -11.28
CA VAL A 171 14.52 -10.40 -10.11
C VAL A 171 15.12 -8.99 -10.01
N ASP A 172 16.45 -8.89 -10.14
CA ASP A 172 17.16 -7.60 -9.98
C ASP A 172 16.74 -6.61 -11.09
N ARG A 173 16.55 -7.11 -12.31
CA ARG A 173 16.11 -6.31 -13.44
C ARG A 173 14.65 -5.88 -13.34
N VAL A 174 13.77 -6.73 -12.78
CA VAL A 174 12.37 -6.39 -12.53
C VAL A 174 12.27 -5.34 -11.42
N GLU A 175 13.02 -5.49 -10.31
CA GLU A 175 13.08 -4.48 -9.25
C GLU A 175 13.57 -3.13 -9.77
N ALA A 176 14.64 -3.12 -10.57
CA ALA A 176 15.13 -1.93 -11.24
C ALA A 176 14.05 -1.29 -12.15
N GLY A 177 13.35 -2.12 -12.94
CA GLY A 177 12.29 -1.66 -13.82
C GLY A 177 11.12 -1.01 -13.06
N ILE A 178 10.69 -1.59 -11.96
CA ILE A 178 9.64 -1.00 -11.11
C ILE A 178 10.11 0.33 -10.52
N SER A 179 11.35 0.40 -10.05
CA SER A 179 11.92 1.64 -9.52
C SER A 179 12.02 2.74 -10.58
N ASP A 180 12.40 2.38 -11.82
CA ASP A 180 12.49 3.29 -12.97
C ASP A 180 11.12 3.80 -13.41
N PHE A 181 10.09 2.97 -13.36
CA PHE A 181 8.70 3.38 -13.61
C PHE A 181 8.17 4.32 -12.52
N LEU A 182 8.35 3.97 -11.25
CA LEU A 182 7.82 4.75 -10.13
C LEU A 182 8.58 6.05 -9.88
N GLY A 183 9.87 6.12 -10.25
CA GLY A 183 10.73 7.28 -10.01
C GLY A 183 10.15 8.62 -10.49
N PRO A 184 9.74 8.74 -11.75
CA PRO A 184 9.25 9.99 -12.32
C PRO A 184 7.76 10.28 -12.09
N THR A 185 7.01 9.45 -11.35
CA THR A 185 5.56 9.59 -11.16
C THR A 185 5.14 10.93 -10.56
N GLY A 186 5.99 11.57 -9.75
CA GLY A 186 5.74 12.93 -9.25
C GLY A 186 5.57 13.97 -10.36
N TRP A 187 6.33 13.85 -11.46
CA TRP A 187 6.16 14.69 -12.63
C TRP A 187 4.86 14.42 -13.38
N SER A 188 4.54 13.14 -13.60
CA SER A 188 3.26 12.75 -14.22
C SER A 188 2.08 13.29 -13.42
N PHE A 189 2.16 13.20 -12.08
CA PHE A 189 1.14 13.73 -11.19
C PHE A 189 1.03 15.26 -11.27
N ALA A 190 2.15 15.99 -11.24
CA ALA A 190 2.16 17.45 -11.34
C ALA A 190 1.62 17.95 -12.69
N LEU A 191 2.00 17.31 -13.81
CA LEU A 191 1.46 17.61 -15.13
C LEU A 191 -0.04 17.32 -15.24
N GLY A 192 -0.52 16.27 -14.56
CA GLY A 192 -1.94 15.97 -14.47
C GLY A 192 -2.73 17.04 -13.72
N LEU A 193 -2.19 17.57 -12.61
CA LEU A 193 -2.80 18.70 -11.89
C LEU A 193 -2.91 19.98 -12.73
N LEU A 194 -2.03 20.14 -13.72
CA LEU A 194 -2.06 21.25 -14.68
C LEU A 194 -2.89 20.95 -15.94
N HIS A 195 -3.55 19.79 -16.00
CA HIS A 195 -4.27 19.32 -17.21
C HIS A 195 -3.39 19.33 -18.47
N ALA A 196 -2.06 19.22 -18.28
CA ALA A 196 -1.14 19.18 -19.42
C ALA A 196 -1.40 17.94 -20.29
N PRO A 197 -1.33 18.01 -21.62
CA PRO A 197 -1.47 16.85 -22.48
C PRO A 197 -0.46 15.73 -22.14
N GLU A 198 -0.83 14.46 -22.36
CA GLU A 198 0.02 13.31 -22.01
C GLU A 198 1.33 13.24 -22.79
N TRP A 199 1.38 13.84 -23.98
CA TRP A 199 2.59 13.88 -24.80
C TRP A 199 3.69 14.81 -24.24
N VAL A 200 3.39 15.68 -23.27
CA VAL A 200 4.37 16.60 -22.66
C VAL A 200 5.50 15.79 -22.03
N PRO A 201 6.76 16.02 -22.44
CA PRO A 201 7.90 15.30 -21.90
C PRO A 201 8.22 15.74 -20.46
N TYR A 202 8.74 14.81 -19.66
CA TYR A 202 9.22 15.08 -18.30
C TYR A 202 10.47 14.24 -17.99
N PRO A 203 11.29 14.65 -17.02
CA PRO A 203 12.49 13.92 -16.62
C PRO A 203 12.18 12.48 -16.22
N GLY A 204 12.91 11.53 -16.81
CA GLY A 204 12.77 10.09 -16.53
C GLY A 204 11.69 9.34 -17.31
N ARG A 205 10.85 10.03 -18.12
CA ARG A 205 9.77 9.41 -18.88
C ARG A 205 10.27 8.27 -19.78
N ARG A 206 11.28 8.51 -20.61
CA ARG A 206 11.82 7.49 -21.53
C ARG A 206 12.25 6.23 -20.79
N LYS A 207 12.95 6.38 -19.67
CA LYS A 207 13.40 5.26 -18.84
C LYS A 207 12.22 4.50 -18.26
N ALA A 208 11.18 5.20 -17.83
CA ALA A 208 9.94 4.59 -17.35
C ALA A 208 9.23 3.79 -18.46
N ASP A 209 9.11 4.36 -19.66
CA ASP A 209 8.48 3.68 -20.81
C ASP A 209 9.25 2.40 -21.23
N GLU A 210 10.59 2.47 -21.26
CA GLU A 210 11.46 1.31 -21.51
C GLU A 210 11.29 0.23 -20.42
N ALA A 211 11.20 0.63 -19.15
CA ALA A 211 10.98 -0.27 -18.03
C ALA A 211 9.60 -0.96 -18.10
N VAL A 212 8.55 -0.21 -18.39
CA VAL A 212 7.19 -0.77 -18.58
C VAL A 212 7.17 -1.79 -19.71
N THR A 213 7.79 -1.47 -20.86
CA THR A 213 7.88 -2.38 -22.00
C THR A 213 8.59 -3.68 -21.62
N PHE A 214 9.72 -3.58 -20.93
CA PHE A 214 10.46 -4.75 -20.46
C PHE A 214 9.63 -5.62 -19.50
N LEU A 215 8.98 -5.00 -18.51
CA LEU A 215 8.18 -5.72 -17.51
C LEU A 215 7.00 -6.45 -18.16
N ARG A 216 6.24 -5.77 -19.02
CA ARG A 216 5.11 -6.36 -19.73
C ARG A 216 5.53 -7.50 -20.64
N THR A 217 6.62 -7.35 -21.41
CA THR A 217 7.16 -8.39 -22.28
C THR A 217 7.61 -9.61 -21.48
N SER A 218 8.25 -9.41 -20.33
CA SER A 218 8.67 -10.49 -19.44
C SER A 218 7.48 -11.31 -18.94
N LEU A 219 6.38 -10.64 -18.56
CA LEU A 219 5.16 -11.30 -18.09
C LEU A 219 4.40 -12.02 -19.20
N LEU A 220 4.37 -11.45 -20.41
CA LEU A 220 3.84 -12.16 -21.58
C LEU A 220 4.59 -13.46 -21.82
N GLY A 221 5.92 -13.47 -21.70
CA GLY A 221 6.71 -14.68 -21.80
C GLY A 221 6.33 -15.74 -20.76
N VAL A 222 5.99 -15.34 -19.53
CA VAL A 222 5.49 -16.25 -18.48
C VAL A 222 4.14 -16.86 -18.89
N ILE A 223 3.22 -16.02 -19.39
CA ILE A 223 1.89 -16.47 -19.85
C ILE A 223 2.03 -17.46 -21.01
N GLU A 224 2.81 -17.13 -22.03
CA GLU A 224 3.03 -18.01 -23.16
C GLU A 224 3.62 -19.36 -22.78
N LYS A 225 4.62 -19.35 -21.88
CA LYS A 225 5.22 -20.59 -21.34
C LYS A 225 4.16 -21.42 -20.63
N ARG A 226 3.31 -20.81 -19.80
CA ARG A 226 2.26 -21.50 -19.05
C ARG A 226 1.19 -22.10 -19.99
N ARG A 227 0.83 -21.42 -21.09
CA ARG A 227 -0.08 -21.95 -22.11
C ARG A 227 0.49 -23.12 -22.89
N ARG A 228 1.82 -23.08 -23.20
CA ARG A 228 2.50 -24.18 -23.92
C ARG A 228 2.70 -25.42 -23.05
N THR A 229 2.94 -25.21 -21.76
CA THR A 229 3.17 -26.29 -20.79
C THR A 229 2.20 -26.07 -19.61
N PRO A 230 0.91 -26.43 -19.79
CA PRO A 230 -0.06 -26.36 -18.72
C PRO A 230 0.41 -27.20 -17.53
N ASP A 231 0.29 -26.64 -16.34
CA ASP A 231 0.53 -27.37 -15.11
C ASP A 231 -0.68 -27.24 -14.18
N GLU A 232 -0.82 -28.13 -13.22
CA GLU A 232 -1.93 -28.18 -12.26
C GLU A 232 -1.70 -27.25 -11.06
N ARG A 233 -0.74 -26.35 -11.11
CA ARG A 233 -0.46 -25.44 -10.00
C ARG A 233 -1.61 -24.49 -9.78
N HIS A 234 -1.99 -24.31 -8.54
CA HIS A 234 -3.04 -23.38 -8.12
C HIS A 234 -2.44 -22.01 -7.78
N ASP A 235 -1.68 -21.44 -8.72
CA ASP A 235 -1.10 -20.10 -8.57
C ASP A 235 -1.98 -19.01 -9.22
N LEU A 236 -1.57 -17.74 -9.01
CA LEU A 236 -2.30 -16.59 -9.53
C LEU A 236 -2.34 -16.56 -11.07
N VAL A 237 -1.28 -17.03 -11.73
CA VAL A 237 -1.23 -17.06 -13.21
C VAL A 237 -2.30 -18.00 -13.75
N ASN A 238 -2.39 -19.21 -13.23
CA ASN A 238 -3.43 -20.18 -13.63
C ASN A 238 -4.84 -19.69 -13.29
N LEU A 239 -5.00 -19.05 -12.12
CA LEU A 239 -6.28 -18.48 -11.71
C LEU A 239 -6.76 -17.40 -12.71
N LEU A 240 -5.88 -16.49 -13.10
CA LEU A 240 -6.20 -15.45 -14.08
C LEU A 240 -6.49 -16.03 -15.47
N LEU A 241 -5.68 -16.98 -15.94
CA LEU A 241 -5.85 -17.63 -17.24
C LEU A 241 -7.14 -18.45 -17.35
N SER A 242 -7.62 -19.01 -16.22
CA SER A 242 -8.85 -19.79 -16.16
C SER A 242 -10.10 -18.98 -15.82
N ALA A 243 -9.91 -17.72 -15.37
CA ALA A 243 -11.03 -16.87 -14.99
C ALA A 243 -11.98 -16.62 -16.15
N SER A 244 -13.27 -16.80 -15.90
CA SER A 244 -14.32 -16.47 -16.86
C SER A 244 -15.38 -15.60 -16.18
N ASP A 245 -15.88 -14.64 -16.93
CA ASP A 245 -16.98 -13.79 -16.49
C ASP A 245 -18.24 -14.62 -16.35
N PRO A 246 -18.90 -14.65 -15.20
CA PRO A 246 -20.07 -15.52 -14.96
C PRO A 246 -21.30 -15.12 -15.80
N GLU A 247 -21.39 -13.88 -16.25
CA GLU A 247 -22.53 -13.38 -17.04
C GLU A 247 -22.33 -13.62 -18.54
N THR A 248 -21.10 -13.42 -19.02
CA THR A 248 -20.79 -13.45 -20.47
C THR A 248 -20.01 -14.68 -20.91
N GLY A 249 -19.42 -15.44 -19.97
CA GLY A 249 -18.48 -16.54 -20.27
C GLY A 249 -17.13 -16.08 -20.83
N ARG A 250 -16.90 -14.76 -20.94
CA ARG A 250 -15.68 -14.17 -21.47
C ARG A 250 -14.47 -14.49 -20.57
N LYS A 251 -13.37 -14.89 -21.18
CA LYS A 251 -12.06 -15.03 -20.50
C LYS A 251 -11.23 -13.76 -20.58
N MET A 252 -10.28 -13.62 -19.67
CA MET A 252 -9.29 -12.54 -19.73
C MET A 252 -8.41 -12.69 -20.97
N THR A 253 -8.15 -11.60 -21.67
CA THR A 253 -7.11 -11.52 -22.69
C THR A 253 -5.73 -11.59 -22.06
N ASP A 254 -4.69 -11.87 -22.84
CA ASP A 254 -3.32 -11.88 -22.31
C ASP A 254 -2.90 -10.52 -21.76
N ASP A 255 -3.33 -9.42 -22.40
CA ASP A 255 -3.10 -8.07 -21.87
C ASP A 255 -3.77 -7.85 -20.51
N GLU A 256 -5.01 -8.30 -20.31
CA GLU A 256 -5.70 -8.19 -19.02
C GLU A 256 -5.04 -9.05 -17.94
N VAL A 257 -4.51 -10.22 -18.30
CA VAL A 257 -3.71 -11.05 -17.39
C VAL A 257 -2.42 -10.33 -17.03
N VAL A 258 -1.69 -9.74 -18.01
CA VAL A 258 -0.50 -8.93 -17.77
C VAL A 258 -0.80 -7.74 -16.87
N ASP A 259 -1.89 -6.99 -17.10
CA ASP A 259 -2.29 -5.85 -16.28
C ASP A 259 -2.49 -6.24 -14.81
N ASN A 260 -3.09 -7.40 -14.58
CA ASN A 260 -3.27 -7.92 -13.22
C ASN A 260 -1.95 -8.40 -12.61
N LEU A 261 -1.12 -9.15 -13.34
CA LEU A 261 0.21 -9.56 -12.86
C LEU A 261 1.11 -8.37 -12.54
N MET A 262 1.12 -7.34 -13.42
CA MET A 262 1.79 -6.06 -13.15
C MET A 262 1.29 -5.42 -11.86
N THR A 263 -0.03 -5.42 -11.65
CA THR A 263 -0.64 -4.88 -10.43
C THR A 263 -0.14 -5.65 -9.20
N PHE A 264 -0.17 -6.98 -9.20
CA PHE A 264 0.23 -7.79 -8.04
C PHE A 264 1.73 -7.68 -7.75
N ILE A 265 2.57 -7.68 -8.78
CA ILE A 265 4.02 -7.53 -8.61
C ILE A 265 4.35 -6.14 -8.07
N THR A 266 3.81 -5.07 -8.71
CA THR A 266 4.16 -3.70 -8.31
C THR A 266 3.60 -3.36 -6.92
N ALA A 267 2.34 -3.72 -6.65
CA ALA A 267 1.70 -3.36 -5.39
C ALA A 267 2.11 -4.25 -4.22
N GLY A 268 2.42 -5.51 -4.47
CA GLY A 268 2.62 -6.49 -3.40
C GLY A 268 4.00 -6.43 -2.77
N HIS A 269 5.09 -6.39 -3.56
CA HIS A 269 6.42 -6.46 -2.97
C HIS A 269 6.85 -5.14 -2.32
N GLU A 270 6.67 -4.01 -2.99
CA GLU A 270 7.18 -2.72 -2.50
C GLU A 270 6.50 -2.27 -1.21
N THR A 271 5.18 -2.42 -1.11
CA THR A 271 4.44 -1.93 0.06
C THR A 271 4.79 -2.70 1.33
N THR A 272 4.88 -4.03 1.26
CA THR A 272 5.30 -4.87 2.40
C THR A 272 6.76 -4.60 2.76
N ALA A 273 7.63 -4.49 1.77
CA ALA A 273 9.05 -4.18 1.99
C ALA A 273 9.25 -2.84 2.73
N LEU A 274 8.52 -1.80 2.34
CA LEU A 274 8.57 -0.50 3.01
C LEU A 274 8.03 -0.57 4.43
N GLY A 275 6.90 -1.26 4.64
CA GLY A 275 6.39 -1.52 5.99
C GLY A 275 7.41 -2.21 6.89
N LEU A 276 8.11 -3.23 6.37
CA LEU A 276 9.18 -3.94 7.07
C LEU A 276 10.41 -3.05 7.33
N ALA A 277 10.85 -2.29 6.33
CA ALA A 277 11.99 -1.41 6.46
C ALA A 277 11.78 -0.36 7.57
N TRP A 278 10.61 0.27 7.61
CA TRP A 278 10.22 1.16 8.69
C TRP A 278 10.11 0.44 10.03
N THR A 279 9.61 -0.80 10.05
CA THR A 279 9.52 -1.59 11.30
C THR A 279 10.89 -1.88 11.87
N PHE A 280 11.86 -2.26 11.04
CA PHE A 280 13.24 -2.50 11.50
C PHE A 280 13.92 -1.21 12.01
N ASP A 281 13.72 -0.06 11.35
CA ASP A 281 14.27 1.22 11.85
C ASP A 281 13.65 1.60 13.19
N LEU A 282 12.33 1.43 13.34
CA LEU A 282 11.63 1.68 14.60
C LEU A 282 12.11 0.76 15.73
N LEU A 283 12.23 -0.54 15.49
CA LEU A 283 12.74 -1.49 16.47
C LEU A 283 14.16 -1.15 16.90
N ALA A 284 15.05 -0.80 15.97
CA ALA A 284 16.42 -0.41 16.28
C ALA A 284 16.53 0.86 17.15
N ARG A 285 15.49 1.71 17.14
CA ARG A 285 15.41 2.94 17.95
C ARG A 285 14.67 2.75 19.28
N HIS A 286 13.95 1.63 19.43
CA HIS A 286 13.15 1.33 20.61
C HIS A 286 13.53 -0.07 21.16
N PRO A 287 14.67 -0.19 21.85
CA PRO A 287 15.20 -1.48 22.30
C PRO A 287 14.32 -2.19 23.34
N ASP A 288 13.50 -1.46 24.07
CA ASP A 288 12.50 -2.02 24.99
C ASP A 288 11.38 -2.74 24.24
N ILE A 289 10.90 -2.17 23.14
CA ILE A 289 9.90 -2.79 22.26
C ILE A 289 10.52 -3.97 21.52
N GLU A 290 11.75 -3.82 21.00
CA GLU A 290 12.47 -4.92 20.36
C GLU A 290 12.62 -6.10 21.33
N SER A 291 12.98 -5.86 22.60
CA SER A 291 13.11 -6.90 23.63
C SER A 291 11.81 -7.69 23.83
N LYS A 292 10.66 -7.02 23.83
CA LYS A 292 9.35 -7.71 23.92
C LYS A 292 9.10 -8.61 22.71
N VAL A 293 9.42 -8.14 21.48
CA VAL A 293 9.30 -8.96 20.25
C VAL A 293 10.19 -10.18 20.33
N LEU A 294 11.44 -10.00 20.74
CA LEU A 294 12.41 -11.11 20.88
C LEU A 294 11.93 -12.15 21.91
N THR A 295 11.41 -11.69 23.05
CA THR A 295 10.85 -12.56 24.09
C THR A 295 9.64 -13.34 23.59
N GLU A 296 8.74 -12.71 22.80
CA GLU A 296 7.59 -13.41 22.21
C GLU A 296 8.08 -14.50 21.24
N ILE A 297 9.01 -14.17 20.34
CA ILE A 297 9.56 -15.14 19.37
C ILE A 297 10.20 -16.32 20.11
N ASP A 298 11.03 -16.08 21.10
CA ASP A 298 11.71 -17.12 21.88
C ASP A 298 10.71 -18.02 22.61
N THR A 299 9.69 -17.42 23.22
CA THR A 299 8.61 -18.15 23.92
C THR A 299 7.82 -19.04 22.98
N VAL A 300 7.46 -18.54 21.79
CA VAL A 300 6.65 -19.29 20.82
C VAL A 300 7.45 -20.40 20.17
N THR A 301 8.75 -20.17 19.91
CA THR A 301 9.55 -21.11 19.15
C THR A 301 10.37 -22.07 20.04
N GLU A 302 10.58 -21.73 21.31
CA GLU A 302 11.40 -22.53 22.25
C GLU A 302 12.77 -22.91 21.67
N GLY A 303 13.38 -21.98 20.89
CA GLY A 303 14.67 -22.16 20.24
C GLY A 303 14.69 -22.95 18.93
N ARG A 304 13.57 -23.58 18.52
CA ARG A 304 13.43 -24.25 17.22
C ARG A 304 13.17 -23.24 16.10
N SER A 305 13.30 -23.68 14.85
CA SER A 305 12.90 -22.89 13.70
C SER A 305 11.40 -22.59 13.71
N ILE A 306 11.04 -21.39 13.26
CA ILE A 306 9.64 -20.96 13.17
C ILE A 306 8.86 -21.79 12.14
N THR A 307 7.61 -22.08 12.45
CA THR A 307 6.66 -22.77 11.57
C THR A 307 5.50 -21.86 11.17
N ALA A 308 4.66 -22.31 10.23
CA ALA A 308 3.47 -21.59 9.82
C ALA A 308 2.48 -21.35 10.99
N GLU A 309 2.32 -22.35 11.87
CA GLU A 309 1.45 -22.24 13.04
C GLU A 309 1.94 -21.21 14.05
N ASP A 310 3.27 -21.04 14.15
CA ASP A 310 3.87 -20.07 15.07
C ASP A 310 3.59 -18.63 14.67
N VAL A 311 3.59 -18.33 13.36
CA VAL A 311 3.32 -16.98 12.83
C VAL A 311 1.96 -16.46 13.33
N SER A 312 0.97 -17.33 13.46
CA SER A 312 -0.35 -16.97 13.97
C SER A 312 -0.36 -16.57 15.46
N LYS A 313 0.61 -17.07 16.23
CA LYS A 313 0.75 -16.83 17.68
C LYS A 313 1.53 -15.55 18.01
N LEU A 314 2.27 -14.99 17.06
CA LEU A 314 3.08 -13.79 17.24
C LEU A 314 2.23 -12.51 17.25
N THR A 315 1.49 -12.32 18.33
CA THR A 315 0.51 -11.24 18.47
C THR A 315 1.17 -9.87 18.67
N TYR A 316 2.21 -9.79 19.50
CA TYR A 316 2.92 -8.55 19.75
C TYR A 316 3.76 -8.12 18.53
N THR A 317 4.40 -9.05 17.85
CA THR A 317 5.10 -8.79 16.58
C THR A 317 4.14 -8.21 15.53
N ARG A 318 2.90 -8.71 15.47
CA ARG A 318 1.84 -8.14 14.62
C ARG A 318 1.43 -6.74 15.04
N GLN A 319 1.34 -6.46 16.35
CA GLN A 319 1.05 -5.12 16.88
C GLN A 319 2.15 -4.13 16.49
N VAL A 320 3.41 -4.54 16.61
CA VAL A 320 4.60 -3.77 16.19
C VAL A 320 4.52 -3.40 14.71
N PHE A 321 4.24 -4.37 13.83
CA PHE A 321 4.09 -4.10 12.41
C PHE A 321 2.89 -3.18 12.12
N SER A 322 1.78 -3.36 12.84
CA SER A 322 0.59 -2.50 12.68
C SER A 322 0.89 -1.06 13.10
N GLU A 323 1.62 -0.85 14.18
CA GLU A 323 2.01 0.49 14.63
C GLU A 323 3.02 1.14 13.68
N ALA A 324 3.95 0.37 13.12
CA ALA A 324 4.83 0.86 12.07
C ALA A 324 4.06 1.31 10.83
N MET A 325 3.04 0.57 10.40
CA MET A 325 2.16 0.97 9.30
C MET A 325 1.22 2.13 9.68
N ARG A 326 0.95 2.38 10.95
CA ARG A 326 0.25 3.60 11.38
C ARG A 326 1.13 4.82 11.17
N LEU A 327 2.36 4.78 11.68
CA LEU A 327 3.31 5.89 11.55
C LEU A 327 3.74 6.11 10.09
N TYR A 328 3.98 5.02 9.36
CA TYR A 328 4.49 5.06 7.99
C TYR A 328 3.66 4.16 7.05
N PRO A 329 2.40 4.56 6.76
CA PRO A 329 1.55 3.77 5.87
C PRO A 329 2.14 3.74 4.46
N PRO A 330 2.44 2.55 3.88
CA PRO A 330 3.05 2.46 2.56
C PRO A 330 2.22 3.14 1.45
N ALA A 331 0.89 3.12 1.57
CA ALA A 331 -0.03 3.89 0.73
C ALA A 331 -0.59 5.07 1.53
N PRO A 332 0.07 6.26 1.53
CA PRO A 332 -0.25 7.33 2.47
C PRO A 332 -1.50 8.15 2.10
N ILE A 333 -1.99 8.03 0.87
CA ILE A 333 -3.13 8.81 0.35
C ILE A 333 -4.01 7.92 -0.54
N ILE A 334 -5.32 8.03 -0.37
CA ILE A 334 -6.33 7.50 -1.30
C ILE A 334 -7.05 8.67 -1.96
N THR A 335 -7.21 8.62 -3.29
CA THR A 335 -8.00 9.60 -4.04
C THR A 335 -9.21 8.94 -4.69
N ARG A 336 -10.31 9.68 -4.79
CA ARG A 336 -11.51 9.33 -5.56
C ARG A 336 -12.05 10.57 -6.23
N THR A 337 -12.77 10.37 -7.32
CA THR A 337 -13.52 11.45 -7.98
C THR A 337 -15.01 11.11 -7.92
N ALA A 338 -15.84 12.08 -7.61
CA ALA A 338 -17.30 11.93 -7.59
C ALA A 338 -17.82 11.77 -9.02
N LEU A 339 -18.57 10.70 -9.29
CA LEU A 339 -19.25 10.45 -10.57
C LEU A 339 -20.57 11.25 -10.68
N GLN A 340 -21.20 11.50 -9.53
CA GLN A 340 -22.47 12.19 -9.41
C GLN A 340 -22.50 12.96 -8.10
N ASP A 341 -23.47 13.86 -7.97
CA ASP A 341 -23.71 14.56 -6.72
C ASP A 341 -24.08 13.56 -5.62
N PHE A 342 -23.50 13.71 -4.43
CA PHE A 342 -23.87 12.88 -3.29
C PHE A 342 -23.72 13.65 -1.97
N LYS A 343 -24.42 13.18 -0.93
CA LYS A 343 -24.36 13.77 0.41
C LYS A 343 -23.18 13.18 1.18
N LEU A 344 -22.41 14.06 1.84
CA LEU A 344 -21.31 13.71 2.75
C LEU A 344 -21.45 14.56 4.02
N GLY A 345 -21.87 13.95 5.12
CA GLY A 345 -22.24 14.71 6.31
C GLY A 345 -23.33 15.73 6.02
N GLU A 346 -23.07 17.01 6.29
CA GLU A 346 -23.97 18.12 6.00
C GLU A 346 -23.78 18.75 4.61
N TYR A 347 -22.77 18.30 3.83
CA TYR A 347 -22.40 18.87 2.54
C TYR A 347 -22.98 18.08 1.37
N LEU A 348 -23.33 18.79 0.29
CA LEU A 348 -23.60 18.19 -1.00
C LEU A 348 -22.33 18.27 -1.84
N ILE A 349 -21.73 17.13 -2.14
CA ILE A 349 -20.51 17.02 -2.94
C ILE A 349 -20.89 16.90 -4.41
N PRO A 350 -20.54 17.88 -5.26
CA PRO A 350 -20.86 17.84 -6.68
C PRO A 350 -20.07 16.77 -7.44
N ALA A 351 -20.64 16.30 -8.55
CA ALA A 351 -19.92 15.50 -9.54
C ALA A 351 -18.60 16.19 -9.97
N GLY A 352 -17.57 15.41 -10.23
CA GLY A 352 -16.22 15.90 -10.57
C GLY A 352 -15.35 16.31 -9.37
N THR A 353 -15.91 16.42 -8.16
CA THR A 353 -15.13 16.77 -6.97
C THR A 353 -14.12 15.66 -6.65
N VAL A 354 -12.87 16.05 -6.41
CA VAL A 354 -11.81 15.12 -5.96
C VAL A 354 -11.83 14.99 -4.45
N ILE A 355 -12.05 13.77 -3.98
CA ILE A 355 -12.01 13.40 -2.56
C ILE A 355 -10.67 12.76 -2.27
N ILE A 356 -10.00 13.26 -1.25
CA ILE A 356 -8.67 12.83 -0.81
C ILE A 356 -8.80 12.34 0.62
N VAL A 357 -8.45 11.09 0.85
CA VAL A 357 -8.30 10.53 2.21
C VAL A 357 -6.80 10.38 2.47
N PRO A 358 -6.19 11.34 3.17
CA PRO A 358 -4.77 11.28 3.51
C PRO A 358 -4.58 10.34 4.69
N ILE A 359 -4.40 9.04 4.43
CA ILE A 359 -4.21 8.00 5.44
C ILE A 359 -3.11 8.40 6.43
N TYR A 360 -2.03 9.01 5.92
CA TYR A 360 -0.94 9.52 6.75
C TYR A 360 -1.47 10.54 7.79
N ALA A 361 -2.27 11.52 7.37
CA ALA A 361 -2.83 12.50 8.30
C ALA A 361 -3.87 11.88 9.26
N VAL A 362 -4.72 10.96 8.77
CA VAL A 362 -5.67 10.22 9.63
C VAL A 362 -4.93 9.46 10.74
N HIS A 363 -3.81 8.82 10.40
CA HIS A 363 -2.99 8.06 11.33
C HIS A 363 -2.17 8.93 12.29
N HIS A 364 -2.00 10.23 12.00
CA HIS A 364 -1.33 11.23 12.84
C HIS A 364 -2.30 12.28 13.39
N HIS A 365 -3.61 12.05 13.25
CA HIS A 365 -4.62 13.04 13.63
C HIS A 365 -4.72 13.17 15.16
N ALA A 366 -4.49 14.38 15.69
CA ALA A 366 -4.39 14.62 17.12
C ALA A 366 -5.66 14.29 17.93
N SER A 367 -6.87 14.42 17.30
CA SER A 367 -8.12 14.06 17.96
C SER A 367 -8.42 12.55 17.95
N ILE A 368 -7.70 11.77 17.12
CA ILE A 368 -7.90 10.32 16.98
C ILE A 368 -6.85 9.55 17.81
N TRP A 369 -5.62 10.03 17.80
CA TRP A 369 -4.48 9.35 18.43
C TRP A 369 -3.86 10.25 19.50
N SER A 370 -3.83 9.77 20.73
CA SER A 370 -3.05 10.42 21.79
C SER A 370 -1.58 10.24 21.49
N ASP A 371 -0.77 11.32 21.58
CA ASP A 371 0.64 11.29 21.22
C ASP A 371 0.89 10.61 19.85
N PRO A 372 0.41 11.19 18.74
CA PRO A 372 0.37 10.54 17.45
C PRO A 372 1.74 10.19 16.87
N GLU A 373 2.81 10.84 17.32
CA GLU A 373 4.18 10.58 16.86
C GLU A 373 4.89 9.46 17.62
N ALA A 374 4.36 9.03 18.78
CA ALA A 374 4.95 7.97 19.57
C ALA A 374 4.77 6.60 18.90
N PHE A 375 5.82 5.77 18.95
CA PHE A 375 5.78 4.37 18.55
C PHE A 375 5.33 3.51 19.72
N ASP A 376 4.04 3.18 19.76
CA ASP A 376 3.40 2.43 20.84
C ASP A 376 2.57 1.25 20.28
N PRO A 377 3.14 0.05 20.18
CA PRO A 377 2.42 -1.14 19.70
C PRO A 377 1.21 -1.54 20.56
N ASP A 378 1.15 -1.13 21.82
CA ASP A 378 0.04 -1.47 22.72
C ASP A 378 -1.28 -0.81 22.30
N ARG A 379 -1.24 0.20 21.42
CA ARG A 379 -2.42 0.73 20.72
C ARG A 379 -3.17 -0.33 19.90
N PHE A 380 -2.52 -1.44 19.55
CA PHE A 380 -3.06 -2.54 18.77
C PHE A 380 -3.37 -3.79 19.58
N ASN A 381 -3.32 -3.72 20.92
CA ASN A 381 -3.88 -4.79 21.74
C ASN A 381 -5.39 -4.93 21.52
N ALA A 382 -5.94 -6.08 21.89
CA ALA A 382 -7.35 -6.41 21.58
C ALA A 382 -8.34 -5.39 22.17
N ALA A 383 -8.09 -4.85 23.35
CA ALA A 383 -8.98 -3.88 24.01
C ALA A 383 -8.94 -2.52 23.29
N ALA A 384 -7.75 -1.98 23.03
CA ALA A 384 -7.58 -0.70 22.34
C ALA A 384 -8.08 -0.77 20.89
N ALA A 385 -7.83 -1.87 20.19
CA ALA A 385 -8.31 -2.09 18.83
C ALA A 385 -9.84 -2.13 18.75
N LYS A 386 -10.51 -2.75 19.74
CA LYS A 386 -11.98 -2.79 19.83
C LYS A 386 -12.60 -1.43 20.13
N ALA A 387 -11.95 -0.62 20.95
CA ALA A 387 -12.44 0.70 21.33
C ALA A 387 -12.32 1.74 20.20
N ARG A 388 -11.38 1.55 19.29
CA ARG A 388 -11.08 2.49 18.21
C ARG A 388 -12.05 2.33 17.05
N HIS A 389 -12.47 3.47 16.44
CA HIS A 389 -13.27 3.44 15.22
C HIS A 389 -12.50 2.74 14.09
N ARG A 390 -13.16 1.83 13.35
CA ARG A 390 -12.51 0.99 12.34
C ARG A 390 -11.71 1.77 11.29
N TYR A 391 -12.20 2.93 10.87
CA TYR A 391 -11.56 3.75 9.84
C TYR A 391 -10.58 4.80 10.39
N ALA A 392 -10.27 4.76 11.69
CA ALA A 392 -9.14 5.47 12.28
C ALA A 392 -7.79 4.82 11.92
N TYR A 393 -7.78 3.51 11.62
CA TYR A 393 -6.63 2.75 11.16
C TYR A 393 -6.96 2.02 9.87
N MET A 394 -6.38 2.47 8.76
CA MET A 394 -6.75 1.97 7.44
C MET A 394 -5.57 1.90 6.44
N PRO A 395 -4.42 1.30 6.80
CA PRO A 395 -3.24 1.26 5.92
C PRO A 395 -3.50 0.48 4.62
N PHE A 396 -4.55 -0.35 4.60
CA PHE A 396 -4.99 -1.12 3.45
C PHE A 396 -6.19 -0.50 2.71
N GLY A 397 -6.55 0.74 3.04
CA GLY A 397 -7.72 1.41 2.50
C GLY A 397 -9.04 0.96 3.12
N ALA A 398 -10.16 1.28 2.45
CA ALA A 398 -11.51 1.05 2.95
C ALA A 398 -12.51 0.74 1.83
N GLY A 399 -13.67 0.20 2.23
CA GLY A 399 -14.81 -0.09 1.36
C GLY A 399 -14.56 -1.24 0.38
N PRO A 400 -15.31 -1.29 -0.73
CA PRO A 400 -15.18 -2.36 -1.72
C PRO A 400 -13.78 -2.46 -2.34
N ARG A 401 -13.02 -1.36 -2.33
CA ARG A 401 -11.66 -1.24 -2.86
C ARG A 401 -10.55 -1.49 -1.81
N VAL A 402 -10.90 -2.03 -0.64
CA VAL A 402 -9.90 -2.44 0.37
C VAL A 402 -8.88 -3.39 -0.26
N CYS A 403 -7.61 -3.31 0.15
CA CYS A 403 -6.55 -4.16 -0.38
C CYS A 403 -6.93 -5.64 -0.25
N ILE A 404 -6.86 -6.37 -1.36
CA ILE A 404 -7.16 -7.80 -1.40
C ILE A 404 -6.08 -8.63 -0.71
N GLY A 405 -4.82 -8.14 -0.76
CA GLY A 405 -3.65 -8.78 -0.18
C GLY A 405 -3.38 -8.42 1.29
N ASN A 406 -4.33 -7.77 2.01
CA ASN A 406 -4.08 -7.29 3.37
C ASN A 406 -3.64 -8.39 4.35
N ALA A 407 -4.31 -9.54 4.33
CA ALA A 407 -3.96 -10.68 5.18
C ALA A 407 -2.63 -11.32 4.76
N PHE A 408 -2.38 -11.41 3.44
CA PHE A 408 -1.11 -11.87 2.89
C PHE A 408 0.05 -11.00 3.39
N ALA A 409 -0.04 -9.67 3.24
CA ALA A 409 1.00 -8.73 3.63
C ALA A 409 1.34 -8.76 5.12
N VAL A 410 0.32 -8.86 5.98
CA VAL A 410 0.54 -8.96 7.44
C VAL A 410 1.19 -10.29 7.81
N MET A 411 0.73 -11.39 7.22
CA MET A 411 1.27 -12.73 7.46
C MET A 411 2.73 -12.83 7.00
N GLU A 412 3.02 -12.33 5.80
CA GLU A 412 4.36 -12.24 5.23
C GLU A 412 5.29 -11.41 6.12
N ALA A 413 4.86 -10.22 6.53
CA ALA A 413 5.67 -9.34 7.36
C ALA A 413 6.01 -9.95 8.71
N VAL A 414 5.03 -10.56 9.39
CA VAL A 414 5.25 -11.24 10.69
C VAL A 414 6.20 -12.42 10.54
N ALA A 415 6.07 -13.21 9.46
CA ALA A 415 6.98 -14.31 9.18
C ALA A 415 8.42 -13.83 8.94
N ILE A 416 8.62 -12.79 8.13
CA ILE A 416 9.94 -12.21 7.86
C ILE A 416 10.58 -11.66 9.14
N LEU A 417 9.83 -10.85 9.91
CA LEU A 417 10.31 -10.30 11.18
C LEU A 417 10.76 -11.41 12.14
N ALA A 418 9.93 -12.43 12.31
CA ALA A 418 10.22 -13.53 13.21
C ALA A 418 11.45 -14.33 12.78
N VAL A 419 11.54 -14.72 11.51
CA VAL A 419 12.67 -15.51 10.98
C VAL A 419 13.98 -14.75 11.12
N ILE A 420 14.01 -13.46 10.77
CA ILE A 420 15.22 -12.64 10.86
C ILE A 420 15.59 -12.42 12.32
N LEU A 421 14.66 -11.98 13.15
CA LEU A 421 14.91 -11.63 14.55
C LEU A 421 15.22 -12.83 15.43
N GLN A 422 15.00 -14.08 14.99
CA GLN A 422 15.50 -15.26 15.71
C GLN A 422 17.03 -15.30 15.80
N LYS A 423 17.76 -14.73 14.86
CA LYS A 423 19.24 -14.86 14.78
C LYS A 423 19.96 -13.52 14.61
N VAL A 424 19.28 -12.51 14.07
CA VAL A 424 19.89 -11.25 13.71
C VAL A 424 19.04 -10.10 14.22
N ARG A 425 19.65 -9.19 14.97
CA ARG A 425 19.10 -7.87 15.28
C ARG A 425 19.71 -6.85 14.33
N LEU A 426 19.03 -5.74 14.12
CA LEU A 426 19.53 -4.66 13.32
C LEU A 426 19.70 -3.42 14.19
N ALA A 427 20.88 -2.81 14.15
CA ALA A 427 21.18 -1.57 14.85
C ALA A 427 21.33 -0.42 13.87
N THR A 428 20.67 0.70 14.14
CA THR A 428 20.85 1.91 13.32
C THR A 428 22.27 2.47 13.46
N THR A 429 22.82 2.95 12.34
CA THR A 429 24.10 3.66 12.32
C THR A 429 23.93 5.17 12.39
N GLU A 430 22.68 5.63 12.39
CA GLU A 430 22.33 7.05 12.26
C GLU A 430 21.57 7.57 13.46
N HIS A 431 22.02 8.71 13.98
CA HIS A 431 21.36 9.39 15.12
C HIS A 431 19.99 9.96 14.74
N GLN A 432 19.87 10.51 13.52
CA GLN A 432 18.60 11.10 13.08
C GLN A 432 17.73 10.08 12.36
N ALA A 433 16.46 10.02 12.76
CA ALA A 433 15.46 9.21 12.07
C ALA A 433 15.31 9.65 10.60
N PRO A 434 15.08 8.72 9.67
CA PRO A 434 14.80 9.06 8.29
C PRO A 434 13.47 9.82 8.20
N LYS A 435 13.38 10.75 7.25
CA LYS A 435 12.14 11.49 6.98
C LYS A 435 11.30 10.74 5.96
N PRO A 436 9.96 10.71 6.12
CA PRO A 436 9.10 10.12 5.12
C PRO A 436 9.03 11.00 3.87
N ILE A 437 9.23 10.39 2.71
CA ILE A 437 9.00 11.00 1.40
C ILE A 437 7.97 10.16 0.64
N MET A 438 6.93 10.81 0.18
CA MET A 438 5.95 10.20 -0.70
C MET A 438 6.42 10.29 -2.15
N LYS A 439 6.34 9.16 -2.85
CA LYS A 439 6.29 9.07 -4.31
C LYS A 439 4.89 8.59 -4.69
N VAL A 440 4.73 7.35 -5.11
CA VAL A 440 3.44 6.63 -5.03
C VAL A 440 3.28 6.02 -3.64
N THR A 441 4.36 5.49 -3.12
CA THR A 441 4.51 4.88 -1.79
C THR A 441 5.28 5.80 -0.84
N LEU A 442 5.14 5.56 0.46
CA LEU A 442 5.83 6.30 1.52
C LEU A 442 7.19 5.66 1.83
N ARG A 443 8.25 6.32 1.44
CA ARG A 443 9.63 5.82 1.53
C ARG A 443 10.47 6.63 2.52
N PRO A 444 11.50 6.05 3.12
CA PRO A 444 12.57 6.84 3.74
C PRO A 444 13.27 7.74 2.71
N ASN A 445 13.67 8.95 3.12
CA ASN A 445 14.38 9.91 2.25
C ASN A 445 15.81 9.47 1.90
N LYS A 446 16.31 8.41 2.52
CA LYS A 446 17.65 7.85 2.34
C LYS A 446 17.61 6.35 2.57
N ALA A 447 18.62 5.63 2.07
CA ALA A 447 18.79 4.22 2.32
C ALA A 447 18.90 3.92 3.82
N LEU A 448 18.20 2.91 4.32
CA LEU A 448 18.23 2.48 5.72
C LEU A 448 19.42 1.54 5.94
N ARG A 449 20.61 2.13 6.10
CA ARG A 449 21.83 1.37 6.38
C ARG A 449 21.90 0.98 7.84
N MET A 450 21.87 -0.30 8.14
CA MET A 450 21.85 -0.85 9.49
C MET A 450 22.96 -1.89 9.68
N LYS A 451 23.49 -1.98 10.90
CA LYS A 451 24.46 -3.00 11.29
C LYS A 451 23.75 -4.27 11.72
N GLN A 452 24.31 -5.42 11.32
CA GLN A 452 23.90 -6.70 11.87
C GLN A 452 24.50 -6.91 13.25
N VAL A 453 23.66 -7.38 14.17
CA VAL A 453 24.05 -7.80 15.51
C VAL A 453 23.53 -9.23 15.70
N LEU A 454 24.45 -10.17 15.90
CA LEU A 454 24.08 -11.58 16.13
C LEU A 454 23.43 -11.73 17.51
N ARG A 455 22.48 -12.66 17.58
CA ARG A 455 21.84 -13.09 18.83
C ARG A 455 22.50 -14.35 19.37
#